data_fc80b61d98ba2bd30754f2fa8cdb6aee
#
_entry.id   fc80b61d98ba2bd30754f2fa8cdb6aee
#
_cell.length_a   1.000
_cell.length_b   1.000
_cell.length_c   1.000
_cell.angle_alpha   90.00
_cell.angle_beta   90.00
_cell.angle_gamma   90.00
#
_symmetry.space_group_name_H-M   'P 1'
#
loop_
_entity.id
_entity.type
_entity.pdbx_description
1 polymer ?
#
loop_
_entity_poly.entity_id
_entity_poly.type
_entity_poly.pdbx_seq_one_letter_code
_entity_poly.pdbx_strand_id
1 'polypeptide(L)'
;MSLVYLDASALVKLVVVEPESNALIEFLRGWPDRVSSALSLAEVPRALRHARFGAAERQRARRLLVRLALIEVDRRILGMAAAFDPPELRTLDAIHLATALAVREDLLGLVTYDRRLATAAARVDVEVLAPS
;
A
#
# COMPACT_ATOMS: atom_id res chain seq x y z
N MET A 1 -12.70 9.07 11.66
CA MET A 1 -12.90 7.86 10.86
C MET A 1 -11.57 7.15 10.71
N SER A 2 -11.59 5.83 10.75
CA SER A 2 -10.35 5.07 10.65
C SER A 2 -10.12 4.62 9.23
N LEU A 3 -8.92 4.91 8.73
CA LEU A 3 -8.47 4.53 7.42
C LEU A 3 -7.47 3.39 7.52
N VAL A 4 -7.47 2.51 6.54
CA VAL A 4 -6.42 1.52 6.36
C VAL A 4 -5.65 1.87 5.09
N TYR A 5 -4.34 2.02 5.20
CA TYR A 5 -3.49 2.29 4.04
C TYR A 5 -2.97 0.97 3.48
N LEU A 6 -3.08 0.79 2.19
CA LEU A 6 -2.61 -0.40 1.50
C LEU A 6 -1.47 -0.03 0.55
N ASP A 7 -0.30 -0.63 0.71
CA ASP A 7 0.76 -0.47 -0.27
C ASP A 7 0.55 -1.40 -1.48
N ALA A 8 1.43 -1.33 -2.47
CA ALA A 8 1.28 -2.15 -3.67
C ALA A 8 1.35 -3.66 -3.37
N SER A 9 2.16 -4.07 -2.38
CA SER A 9 2.26 -5.49 -2.02
C SER A 9 0.93 -6.04 -1.52
N ALA A 10 0.20 -5.26 -0.74
CA ALA A 10 -1.12 -5.62 -0.24
C ALA A 10 -2.15 -5.63 -1.37
N LEU A 11 -2.12 -4.63 -2.24
CA LEU A 11 -3.06 -4.54 -3.35
C LEU A 11 -2.94 -5.71 -4.32
N VAL A 12 -1.72 -6.16 -4.60
CA VAL A 12 -1.50 -7.34 -5.46
C VAL A 12 -2.16 -8.57 -4.87
N LYS A 13 -2.15 -8.75 -3.55
CA LYS A 13 -2.82 -9.90 -2.91
C LYS A 13 -4.35 -9.87 -3.03
N LEU A 14 -4.92 -8.70 -3.32
CA LEU A 14 -6.36 -8.58 -3.60
C LEU A 14 -6.70 -8.86 -5.08
N VAL A 15 -5.69 -8.88 -5.93
CA VAL A 15 -5.86 -9.12 -7.37
C VAL A 15 -5.55 -10.57 -7.72
N VAL A 16 -4.48 -11.12 -7.16
CA VAL A 16 -4.06 -12.51 -7.38
C VAL A 16 -4.13 -13.29 -6.07
N VAL A 17 -4.42 -14.58 -6.18
CA VAL A 17 -4.52 -15.43 -4.99
C VAL A 17 -3.13 -15.84 -4.54
N GLU A 18 -2.76 -15.38 -3.35
CA GLU A 18 -1.52 -15.73 -2.65
C GLU A 18 -1.87 -16.25 -1.26
N PRO A 19 -0.93 -16.84 -0.51
CA PRO A 19 -1.26 -17.47 0.78
C PRO A 19 -1.99 -16.54 1.76
N GLU A 20 -1.67 -15.24 1.77
CA GLU A 20 -2.26 -14.28 2.70
C GLU A 20 -3.55 -13.64 2.19
N SER A 21 -3.95 -13.89 0.94
CA SER A 21 -5.08 -13.18 0.31
C SER A 21 -6.40 -13.33 1.07
N ASN A 22 -6.73 -14.55 1.51
CA ASN A 22 -7.98 -14.78 2.22
C ASN A 22 -8.02 -14.06 3.57
N ALA A 23 -6.92 -14.09 4.32
CA ALA A 23 -6.82 -13.40 5.59
C ALA A 23 -6.93 -11.89 5.41
N LEU A 24 -6.31 -11.34 4.36
CA LEU A 24 -6.39 -9.93 4.06
C LEU A 24 -7.82 -9.51 3.70
N ILE A 25 -8.49 -10.27 2.85
CA ILE A 25 -9.88 -9.99 2.46
C ILE A 25 -10.79 -9.99 3.70
N GLU A 26 -10.63 -10.99 4.55
CA GLU A 26 -11.43 -11.10 5.78
C GLU A 26 -11.19 -9.91 6.71
N PHE A 27 -9.92 -9.54 6.90
CA PHE A 27 -9.57 -8.37 7.70
C PHE A 27 -10.23 -7.09 7.16
N LEU A 28 -10.17 -6.89 5.84
CA LEU A 28 -10.68 -5.67 5.22
C LEU A 28 -12.20 -5.54 5.25
N ARG A 29 -12.93 -6.63 5.51
CA ARG A 29 -14.39 -6.54 5.67
C ARG A 29 -14.81 -5.62 6.79
N GLY A 30 -13.99 -5.52 7.83
CA GLY A 30 -14.25 -4.61 8.95
C GLY A 30 -13.77 -3.18 8.71
N TRP A 31 -13.10 -2.92 7.59
CA TRP A 31 -12.45 -1.64 7.33
C TRP A 31 -12.75 -1.16 5.91
N PRO A 32 -13.93 -0.54 5.70
CA PRO A 32 -14.33 -0.11 4.36
C PRO A 32 -13.56 1.09 3.83
N ASP A 33 -13.00 1.93 4.71
CA ASP A 33 -12.28 3.14 4.31
C ASP A 33 -10.82 2.80 4.06
N ARG A 34 -10.49 2.64 2.80
CA ARG A 34 -9.17 2.18 2.34
C ARG A 34 -8.55 3.19 1.43
N VAL A 35 -7.27 3.46 1.66
CA VAL A 35 -6.50 4.43 0.86
C VAL A 35 -5.20 3.82 0.40
N SER A 36 -4.65 4.38 -0.65
CA SER A 36 -3.31 4.06 -1.14
C SER A 36 -2.70 5.30 -1.78
N SER A 37 -1.49 5.16 -2.30
CA SER A 37 -0.85 6.21 -3.08
C SER A 37 -1.28 6.11 -4.54
N ALA A 38 -1.32 7.24 -5.24
CA ALA A 38 -1.47 7.28 -6.69
C ALA A 38 -0.36 6.48 -7.41
N LEU A 39 0.80 6.25 -6.76
CA LEU A 39 1.83 5.36 -7.27
C LEU A 39 1.29 3.96 -7.60
N SER A 40 0.30 3.50 -6.85
CA SER A 40 -0.27 2.17 -7.06
C SER A 40 -0.88 1.99 -8.44
N LEU A 41 -1.27 3.10 -9.09
CA LEU A 41 -1.76 3.06 -10.48
C LEU A 41 -0.69 2.56 -11.45
N ALA A 42 0.58 2.74 -11.13
CA ALA A 42 1.70 2.23 -11.93
C ALA A 42 2.24 0.92 -11.35
N GLU A 43 2.41 0.85 -10.03
CA GLU A 43 3.07 -0.28 -9.38
C GLU A 43 2.29 -1.59 -9.53
N VAL A 44 0.97 -1.55 -9.33
CA VAL A 44 0.17 -2.77 -9.38
C VAL A 44 0.14 -3.37 -10.80
N PRO A 45 -0.19 -2.59 -11.86
CA PRO A 45 -0.13 -3.14 -13.21
C PRO A 45 1.27 -3.63 -13.61
N ARG A 46 2.33 -2.91 -13.20
CA ARG A 46 3.69 -3.34 -13.52
C ARG A 46 4.07 -4.63 -12.82
N ALA A 47 3.65 -4.81 -11.56
CA ALA A 47 3.89 -6.05 -10.83
C ALA A 47 3.20 -7.24 -11.52
N LEU A 48 1.97 -7.04 -11.99
CA LEU A 48 1.24 -8.08 -12.72
C LEU A 48 1.92 -8.43 -14.05
N ARG A 49 2.41 -7.43 -14.77
CA ARG A 49 3.13 -7.65 -16.02
C ARG A 49 4.45 -8.39 -15.78
N HIS A 50 5.19 -7.98 -14.75
CA HIS A 50 6.45 -8.63 -14.39
C HIS A 50 6.24 -10.11 -14.06
N ALA A 51 5.17 -10.43 -13.35
CA ALA A 51 4.80 -11.81 -13.01
C ALA A 51 4.04 -12.53 -14.12
N ARG A 52 3.85 -11.87 -15.27
CA ARG A 52 3.23 -12.42 -16.49
C ARG A 52 1.77 -12.83 -16.29
N PHE A 53 1.04 -12.12 -15.45
CA PHE A 53 -0.41 -12.31 -15.32
C PHE A 53 -1.15 -11.77 -16.54
N GLY A 54 -2.30 -12.37 -16.83
CA GLY A 54 -3.06 -12.07 -18.03
C GLY A 54 -4.07 -10.94 -17.90
N ALA A 55 -4.95 -10.85 -18.90
CA ALA A 55 -5.94 -9.79 -19.01
C ALA A 55 -6.96 -9.79 -17.86
N ALA A 56 -7.34 -10.96 -17.35
CA ALA A 56 -8.32 -11.08 -16.27
C ALA A 56 -7.81 -10.39 -14.99
N GLU A 57 -6.56 -10.66 -14.61
CA GLU A 57 -5.92 -10.08 -13.43
C GLU A 57 -5.72 -8.57 -13.61
N ARG A 58 -5.29 -8.14 -14.78
CA ARG A 58 -5.12 -6.70 -15.08
C ARG A 58 -6.44 -5.95 -14.97
N GLN A 59 -7.52 -6.54 -15.46
CA GLN A 59 -8.84 -5.92 -15.36
C GLN A 59 -9.34 -5.88 -13.92
N ARG A 60 -9.07 -6.93 -13.14
CA ARG A 60 -9.39 -6.97 -11.71
C ARG A 60 -8.64 -5.87 -10.97
N ALA A 61 -7.38 -5.63 -11.32
CA ALA A 61 -6.59 -4.55 -10.76
C ALA A 61 -7.20 -3.17 -11.06
N ARG A 62 -7.63 -2.94 -12.30
CA ARG A 62 -8.28 -1.67 -12.66
C ARG A 62 -9.55 -1.43 -11.85
N ARG A 63 -10.37 -2.46 -11.67
CA ARG A 63 -11.59 -2.35 -10.85
C ARG A 63 -11.28 -2.06 -9.39
N LEU A 64 -10.25 -2.68 -8.85
CA LEU A 64 -9.81 -2.42 -7.48
C LEU A 64 -9.34 -0.99 -7.31
N LEU A 65 -8.46 -0.52 -8.19
CA LEU A 65 -7.86 0.82 -8.07
C LEU A 65 -8.89 1.94 -8.20
N VAL A 66 -9.94 1.75 -9.00
CA VAL A 66 -11.02 2.72 -9.13
C VAL A 66 -11.81 2.89 -7.82
N ARG A 67 -11.89 1.84 -7.01
CA ARG A 67 -12.64 1.86 -5.75
C ARG A 67 -11.86 2.41 -4.56
N LEU A 68 -10.56 2.60 -4.72
CA LEU A 68 -9.71 3.12 -3.65
C LEU A 68 -9.66 4.64 -3.68
N ALA A 69 -9.54 5.24 -2.50
CA ALA A 69 -9.11 6.62 -2.41
C ALA A 69 -7.60 6.64 -2.62
N LEU A 70 -7.15 7.33 -3.66
CA LEU A 70 -5.74 7.42 -4.00
C LEU A 70 -5.23 8.83 -3.69
N ILE A 71 -4.15 8.89 -2.93
CA ILE A 71 -3.53 10.15 -2.51
C ILE A 71 -2.45 10.50 -3.52
N GLU A 72 -2.53 11.73 -4.06
CA GLU A 72 -1.53 12.22 -5.00
C GLU A 72 -0.17 12.39 -4.34
N VAL A 73 0.88 12.09 -5.10
CA VAL A 73 2.26 12.27 -4.65
C VAL A 73 2.67 13.70 -4.95
N ASP A 74 2.49 14.57 -3.96
CA ASP A 74 2.84 15.98 -4.09
C ASP A 74 4.24 16.28 -3.56
N ARG A 75 4.65 17.54 -3.63
CA ARG A 75 5.98 17.97 -3.18
C ARG A 75 6.20 17.74 -1.69
N ARG A 76 5.16 17.91 -0.87
CA ARG A 76 5.26 17.69 0.57
C ARG A 76 5.59 16.23 0.86
N ILE A 77 4.88 15.32 0.21
CA ILE A 77 5.10 13.88 0.37
C ILE A 77 6.50 13.49 -0.12
N LEU A 78 6.92 14.04 -1.26
CA LEU A 78 8.27 13.76 -1.78
C LEU A 78 9.36 14.28 -0.84
N GLY A 79 9.16 15.44 -0.23
CA GLY A 79 10.11 15.99 0.75
C GLY A 79 10.19 15.12 2.00
N MET A 80 9.06 14.64 2.50
CA MET A 80 9.04 13.72 3.64
C MET A 80 9.75 12.41 3.29
N ALA A 81 9.48 11.85 2.11
CA ALA A 81 10.09 10.60 1.67
C ALA A 81 11.61 10.71 1.60
N ALA A 82 12.12 11.85 1.12
CA ALA A 82 13.55 12.10 0.98
C ALA A 82 14.31 12.06 2.31
N ALA A 83 13.61 12.31 3.43
CA ALA A 83 14.23 12.44 4.75
C ALA A 83 14.16 11.17 5.60
N PHE A 84 13.52 10.09 5.14
CA PHE A 84 13.38 8.87 5.94
C PHE A 84 14.70 8.12 6.10
N ASP A 85 14.86 7.56 7.28
CA ASP A 85 15.94 6.62 7.60
C ASP A 85 15.40 5.18 7.57
N PRO A 86 16.21 4.20 7.20
CA PRO A 86 17.60 4.37 6.75
C PRO A 86 17.66 4.85 5.30
N PRO A 87 18.79 5.45 4.88
CA PRO A 87 18.95 5.92 3.49
C PRO A 87 18.78 4.81 2.45
N GLU A 88 18.95 3.55 2.86
CA GLU A 88 18.79 2.38 2.00
C GLU A 88 17.33 2.03 1.72
N LEU A 89 16.38 2.64 2.44
CA LEU A 89 14.96 2.43 2.15
C LEU A 89 14.67 2.88 0.72
N ARG A 90 14.06 2.00 -0.07
CA ARG A 90 13.81 2.31 -1.48
C ARG A 90 12.86 3.49 -1.61
N THR A 91 13.07 4.29 -2.65
CA THR A 91 12.31 5.51 -2.88
C THR A 91 10.80 5.28 -2.91
N LEU A 92 10.33 4.24 -3.59
CA LEU A 92 8.89 3.95 -3.66
C LEU A 92 8.32 3.59 -2.29
N ASP A 93 9.07 2.83 -1.49
CA ASP A 93 8.66 2.50 -0.12
C ASP A 93 8.62 3.74 0.76
N ALA A 94 9.61 4.61 0.62
CA ALA A 94 9.64 5.89 1.34
C ALA A 94 8.44 6.77 0.98
N ILE A 95 8.03 6.77 -0.29
CA ILE A 95 6.84 7.52 -0.73
C ILE A 95 5.57 6.93 -0.16
N HIS A 96 5.43 5.60 -0.12
CA HIS A 96 4.28 4.96 0.55
C HIS A 96 4.22 5.34 2.01
N LEU A 97 5.34 5.29 2.72
CA LEU A 97 5.39 5.64 4.13
C LEU A 97 5.02 7.10 4.36
N ALA A 98 5.54 8.02 3.56
CA ALA A 98 5.20 9.43 3.63
C ALA A 98 3.72 9.68 3.36
N THR A 99 3.16 8.95 2.41
CA THR A 99 1.74 9.06 2.07
C THR A 99 0.86 8.58 3.22
N ALA A 100 1.22 7.48 3.85
CA ALA A 100 0.52 6.98 5.04
C ALA A 100 0.58 8.00 6.18
N LEU A 101 1.74 8.60 6.41
CA LEU A 101 1.90 9.63 7.43
C LEU A 101 1.07 10.89 7.15
N ALA A 102 0.82 11.20 5.88
CA ALA A 102 -0.01 12.35 5.51
C ALA A 102 -1.46 12.22 5.98
N VAL A 103 -1.93 10.98 6.23
CA VAL A 103 -3.26 10.70 6.76
C VAL A 103 -3.22 10.12 8.17
N ARG A 104 -2.14 10.37 8.88
CA ARG A 104 -1.83 9.78 10.18
C ARG A 104 -2.96 9.89 11.20
N GLU A 105 -3.64 11.04 11.25
CA GLU A 105 -4.68 11.29 12.25
C GLU A 105 -5.84 10.30 12.15
N ASP A 106 -6.13 9.82 10.93
CA ASP A 106 -7.23 8.89 10.68
C ASP A 106 -6.74 7.46 10.44
N LEU A 107 -5.43 7.24 10.50
CA LEU A 107 -4.82 5.98 10.10
C LEU A 107 -4.90 4.94 11.22
N LEU A 108 -5.57 3.82 10.96
CA LEU A 108 -5.48 2.64 11.81
C LEU A 108 -4.11 1.98 11.66
N GLY A 109 -3.66 1.80 10.44
CA GLY A 109 -2.39 1.19 10.17
C GLY A 109 -2.09 1.08 8.69
N LEU A 110 -0.86 0.67 8.41
CA LEU A 110 -0.34 0.41 7.08
C LEU A 110 -0.34 -1.11 6.84
N VAL A 111 -1.10 -1.54 5.85
CA VAL A 111 -1.07 -2.94 5.43
C VAL A 111 0.05 -3.11 4.41
N THR A 112 1.06 -3.87 4.79
CA THR A 112 2.18 -4.19 3.90
C THR A 112 2.70 -5.58 4.21
N TYR A 113 3.19 -6.25 3.17
CA TYR A 113 3.88 -7.54 3.29
C TYR A 113 5.37 -7.41 2.97
N ASP A 114 5.83 -6.18 2.75
CA ASP A 114 7.25 -5.88 2.56
C ASP A 114 7.89 -5.60 3.91
N ARG A 115 8.85 -6.45 4.30
CA ARG A 115 9.51 -6.36 5.61
C ARG A 115 10.31 -5.07 5.78
N ARG A 116 10.90 -4.54 4.72
CA ARG A 116 11.69 -3.32 4.79
C ARG A 116 10.80 -2.12 5.07
N LEU A 117 9.66 -2.04 4.38
CA LEU A 117 8.69 -0.99 4.64
C LEU A 117 8.10 -1.12 6.04
N ALA A 118 7.77 -2.34 6.46
CA ALA A 118 7.25 -2.59 7.82
C ALA A 118 8.22 -2.11 8.90
N THR A 119 9.50 -2.40 8.75
CA THR A 119 10.53 -1.96 9.70
C THR A 119 10.62 -0.42 9.74
N ALA A 120 10.63 0.23 8.58
CA ALA A 120 10.69 1.68 8.51
C ALA A 120 9.44 2.33 9.12
N ALA A 121 8.27 1.75 8.88
CA ALA A 121 7.01 2.24 9.44
C ALA A 121 7.01 2.19 10.98
N ALA A 122 7.49 1.09 11.54
CA ALA A 122 7.58 0.93 13.00
C ALA A 122 8.47 1.99 13.63
N ARG A 123 9.53 2.41 12.95
CA ARG A 123 10.45 3.45 13.44
C ARG A 123 9.82 4.82 13.55
N VAL A 124 8.75 5.07 12.83
CA VAL A 124 8.02 6.35 12.87
C VAL A 124 6.63 6.19 13.50
N ASP A 125 6.46 5.14 14.29
CA ASP A 125 5.25 4.86 15.06
C ASP A 125 3.99 4.68 14.20
N VAL A 126 4.15 4.11 13.03
CA VAL A 126 3.03 3.68 12.19
C VAL A 126 2.77 2.20 12.46
N GLU A 127 1.53 1.90 12.85
CA GLU A 127 1.11 0.51 13.07
C GLU A 127 1.17 -0.26 11.77
N VAL A 128 1.78 -1.44 11.80
CA VAL A 128 1.89 -2.31 10.63
C VAL A 128 0.92 -3.47 10.77
N LEU A 129 0.15 -3.69 9.72
CA LEU A 129 -0.84 -4.76 9.66
C LEU A 129 -0.46 -5.70 8.50
N ALA A 130 -0.36 -7.00 8.81
CA ALA A 130 -0.03 -8.00 7.80
C ALA A 130 -0.86 -9.27 8.03
N PRO A 131 -2.18 -9.21 7.78
CA PRO A 131 -3.06 -10.36 7.99
C PRO A 131 -2.59 -11.60 7.22
N SER A 132 -2.52 -12.72 7.92
CA SER A 132 -2.02 -13.96 7.34
C SER A 132 -2.76 -15.18 7.90
#